data_9dc88dbf1255bf9f3a6697e574e27052
#
_entry.id   9dc88dbf1255bf9f3a6697e574e27052
#
_cell.length_a   1.000
_cell.length_b   1.000
_cell.length_c   1.000
_cell.angle_alpha   90.00
_cell.angle_beta   90.00
_cell.angle_gamma   90.00
#
_symmetry.space_group_name_H-M   'P 1'
#
loop_
_entity.id
_entity.type
_entity.pdbx_description
1 polymer ?
#
loop_
_entity_poly.entity_id
_entity_poly.type
_entity_poly.pdbx_seq_one_letter_code
_entity_poly.pdbx_strand_id
1 'polypeptide(L)'
;TELIPQFSQGEFNVDLRLTPGAPLSETDRANQAAQRVAAEIDSIALDYSVAGTGNRLDANPVDAGDHTGTLSVRMKSGMGRGSENAAMDAMRGELSQLPGVQFEFSRPALLSFSSPLQIEIAGYDLDALANVTTAVVQSMSESDRFADIRTTVERGNPEIQIVFDQERAAKLGLAVRDIADRVVANVRGELATRYTLRDRKIDVLVRSVDPRESSIEEIRRLIVNPDSDRPVTLDAVANVSISAGPAEIRRIAQERVSVITANIAYGDLGAASAEAGSVLARVPMPDGVTAIVSGQSEEMQASFNSMQFALLLAVFLVYLVMASQFESLIHPFVILFTIPLALVGAVLALYVTGTTINIVALIGVIMLAGIVVNNAIVLVDLINQLRAAEKVASR
;
A
#
# COMPACT_ATOMS: atom_id res chain seq x y z
N THR A 1 -6.44 13.71 13.06
CA THR A 1 -5.00 13.52 13.25
C THR A 1 -4.41 12.75 12.08
N GLU A 2 -3.28 13.19 11.56
CA GLU A 2 -2.55 12.58 10.45
C GLU A 2 -1.09 12.40 10.85
N LEU A 3 -0.39 11.41 10.28
CA LEU A 3 1.04 11.23 10.55
C LEU A 3 1.83 12.35 9.88
N ILE A 4 1.68 12.49 8.57
CA ILE A 4 2.28 13.54 7.77
C ILE A 4 1.18 14.16 6.90
N PRO A 5 1.14 15.49 6.77
CA PRO A 5 0.18 16.13 5.88
C PRO A 5 0.45 15.67 4.43
N GLN A 6 -0.59 15.25 3.73
CA GLN A 6 -0.47 14.91 2.32
C GLN A 6 -0.19 16.18 1.52
N PHE A 7 0.99 16.26 0.93
CA PHE A 7 1.33 17.34 0.00
C PHE A 7 0.83 16.99 -1.40
N SER A 8 0.09 17.90 -2.02
CA SER A 8 -0.18 17.80 -3.46
C SER A 8 1.10 18.13 -4.21
N GLN A 9 1.58 17.18 -5.00
CA GLN A 9 2.72 17.38 -5.89
C GLN A 9 2.27 17.74 -7.30
N GLY A 10 0.95 17.79 -7.52
CA GLY A 10 0.37 17.95 -8.84
C GLY A 10 0.50 16.70 -9.71
N GLU A 11 0.74 15.55 -9.10
CA GLU A 11 0.87 14.26 -9.76
C GLU A 11 0.16 13.18 -8.95
N PHE A 12 -0.49 12.25 -9.64
CA PHE A 12 -1.07 11.05 -9.04
C PHE A 12 -1.02 9.88 -10.03
N ASN A 13 -1.08 8.66 -9.50
CA ASN A 13 -1.17 7.44 -10.29
C ASN A 13 -2.54 6.80 -10.10
N VAL A 14 -2.97 6.10 -11.14
CA VAL A 14 -4.11 5.19 -11.14
C VAL A 14 -3.57 3.81 -11.46
N ASP A 15 -3.56 2.95 -10.47
CA ASP A 15 -3.16 1.56 -10.63
C ASP A 15 -4.40 0.74 -11.00
N LEU A 16 -4.38 0.16 -12.20
CA LEU A 16 -5.47 -0.62 -12.79
C LEU A 16 -5.15 -2.10 -12.66
N ARG A 17 -6.13 -2.89 -12.31
CA ARG A 17 -5.98 -4.34 -12.21
C ARG A 17 -7.21 -5.04 -12.76
N LEU A 18 -6.96 -5.98 -13.66
CA LEU A 18 -7.95 -6.90 -14.21
C LEU A 18 -7.90 -8.23 -13.45
N THR A 19 -8.80 -9.15 -13.78
CA THR A 19 -8.76 -10.51 -13.25
C THR A 19 -7.42 -11.19 -13.59
N PRO A 20 -6.79 -11.89 -12.64
CA PRO A 20 -5.58 -12.65 -12.90
C PRO A 20 -5.76 -13.60 -14.08
N GLY A 21 -4.80 -13.59 -15.02
CA GLY A 21 -4.88 -14.33 -16.29
C GLY A 21 -5.44 -13.54 -17.45
N ALA A 22 -5.89 -12.29 -17.25
CA ALA A 22 -6.27 -11.41 -18.37
C ALA A 22 -5.05 -11.14 -19.26
N PRO A 23 -5.22 -11.18 -20.60
CA PRO A 23 -4.14 -10.94 -21.52
C PRO A 23 -3.74 -9.45 -21.53
N LEU A 24 -2.48 -9.17 -21.82
CA LEU A 24 -1.93 -7.82 -21.89
C LEU A 24 -2.76 -6.86 -22.77
N SER A 25 -3.35 -7.38 -23.85
CA SER A 25 -4.19 -6.59 -24.75
C SER A 25 -5.48 -6.07 -24.09
N GLU A 26 -6.01 -6.74 -23.09
CA GLU A 26 -7.16 -6.26 -22.31
C GLU A 26 -6.75 -5.19 -21.32
N THR A 27 -5.61 -5.38 -20.68
CA THR A 27 -5.02 -4.37 -19.77
C THR A 27 -4.68 -3.09 -20.54
N ASP A 28 -4.12 -3.21 -21.74
CA ASP A 28 -3.85 -2.06 -22.60
C ASP A 28 -5.14 -1.32 -23.00
N ARG A 29 -6.22 -2.04 -23.31
CA ARG A 29 -7.53 -1.42 -23.56
C ARG A 29 -8.09 -0.68 -22.35
N ALA A 30 -7.93 -1.26 -21.15
CA ALA A 30 -8.35 -0.60 -19.91
C ALA A 30 -7.54 0.68 -19.67
N ASN A 31 -6.21 0.62 -19.86
CA ASN A 31 -5.34 1.79 -19.78
C ASN A 31 -5.74 2.88 -20.77
N GLN A 32 -6.00 2.52 -22.03
CA GLN A 32 -6.45 3.47 -23.05
C GLN A 32 -7.83 4.07 -22.72
N ALA A 33 -8.71 3.31 -22.06
CA ALA A 33 -9.97 3.86 -21.56
C ALA A 33 -9.73 4.88 -20.44
N ALA A 34 -8.85 4.58 -19.50
CA ALA A 34 -8.47 5.50 -18.42
C ALA A 34 -7.79 6.78 -18.96
N GLN A 35 -6.94 6.65 -19.98
CA GLN A 35 -6.33 7.81 -20.66
C GLN A 35 -7.36 8.70 -21.34
N ARG A 36 -8.38 8.13 -21.97
CA ARG A 36 -9.47 8.92 -22.58
C ARG A 36 -10.21 9.73 -21.54
N VAL A 37 -10.51 9.13 -20.38
CA VAL A 37 -11.12 9.85 -19.25
C VAL A 37 -10.21 10.97 -18.77
N ALA A 38 -8.90 10.72 -18.62
CA ALA A 38 -7.94 11.74 -18.22
C ALA A 38 -7.88 12.91 -19.23
N ALA A 39 -7.93 12.61 -20.52
CA ALA A 39 -7.89 13.63 -21.59
C ALA A 39 -9.12 14.56 -21.61
N GLU A 40 -10.25 14.14 -21.05
CA GLU A 40 -11.47 14.98 -20.93
C GLU A 40 -11.43 15.95 -19.75
N ILE A 41 -10.45 15.79 -18.86
CA ILE A 41 -10.32 16.63 -17.67
C ILE A 41 -9.35 17.78 -17.92
N ASP A 42 -9.88 19.00 -18.05
CA ASP A 42 -9.12 20.22 -18.37
C ASP A 42 -7.94 20.51 -17.43
N SER A 43 -7.99 20.07 -16.18
CA SER A 43 -6.94 20.30 -15.17
C SER A 43 -5.71 19.42 -15.36
N ILE A 44 -5.78 18.38 -16.18
CA ILE A 44 -4.69 17.46 -16.48
C ILE A 44 -3.82 18.06 -17.60
N ALA A 45 -2.51 18.00 -17.41
CA ALA A 45 -1.53 18.49 -18.40
C ALA A 45 -0.93 17.38 -19.25
N LEU A 46 -0.68 16.25 -18.62
CA LEU A 46 -0.01 15.10 -19.24
C LEU A 46 -0.43 13.82 -18.53
N ASP A 47 -0.62 12.78 -19.31
CA ASP A 47 -0.77 11.43 -18.80
C ASP A 47 0.09 10.45 -19.61
N TYR A 48 0.51 9.38 -18.98
CA TYR A 48 1.13 8.22 -19.66
C TYR A 48 0.75 6.93 -18.94
N SER A 49 0.62 5.86 -19.70
CA SER A 49 0.26 4.57 -19.11
C SER A 49 1.25 3.48 -19.46
N VAL A 50 1.33 2.50 -18.58
CA VAL A 50 2.12 1.28 -18.74
C VAL A 50 1.19 0.10 -18.52
N ALA A 51 1.09 -0.79 -19.51
CA ALA A 51 0.37 -2.06 -19.39
C ALA A 51 1.37 -3.19 -19.10
N GLY A 52 1.04 -4.06 -18.15
CA GLY A 52 1.92 -5.11 -17.68
C GLY A 52 2.97 -4.62 -16.68
N THR A 53 3.85 -5.53 -16.24
CA THR A 53 4.89 -5.23 -15.23
C THR A 53 6.00 -4.31 -15.70
N GLY A 54 6.25 -4.22 -16.99
CA GLY A 54 7.41 -3.49 -17.52
C GLY A 54 8.74 -3.90 -16.86
N ASN A 55 9.71 -2.99 -16.85
CA ASN A 55 11.01 -3.18 -16.20
C ASN A 55 11.04 -2.60 -14.77
N ARG A 56 9.96 -2.65 -14.01
CA ARG A 56 9.93 -2.17 -12.63
C ARG A 56 10.78 -3.08 -11.75
N LEU A 57 11.88 -2.55 -11.24
CA LEU A 57 12.78 -3.26 -10.30
C LEU A 57 12.18 -3.41 -8.90
N ASP A 58 11.16 -2.62 -8.60
CA ASP A 58 10.47 -2.51 -7.31
C ASP A 58 9.09 -3.15 -7.30
N ALA A 59 8.70 -3.81 -8.41
CA ALA A 59 7.39 -4.44 -8.49
C ALA A 59 7.25 -5.55 -7.46
N ASN A 60 6.32 -5.39 -6.55
CA ASN A 60 5.87 -6.46 -5.69
C ASN A 60 5.29 -7.58 -6.59
N PRO A 61 5.60 -8.87 -6.36
CA PRO A 61 5.06 -9.99 -7.15
C PRO A 61 3.54 -9.98 -7.32
N VAL A 62 2.81 -9.43 -6.36
CA VAL A 62 1.34 -9.28 -6.40
C VAL A 62 0.90 -8.22 -7.41
N ASP A 63 1.72 -7.19 -7.60
CA ASP A 63 1.46 -6.11 -8.55
C ASP A 63 2.12 -6.36 -9.91
N ALA A 64 2.60 -7.59 -10.11
CA ALA A 64 3.31 -8.02 -11.31
C ALA A 64 2.41 -8.92 -12.18
N GLY A 65 2.35 -8.66 -13.47
CA GLY A 65 1.65 -9.51 -14.44
C GLY A 65 1.09 -8.72 -15.62
N ASP A 66 0.62 -9.47 -16.60
CA ASP A 66 0.01 -8.91 -17.80
C ASP A 66 -1.36 -8.24 -17.49
N HIS A 67 -1.97 -8.59 -16.35
CA HIS A 67 -3.29 -8.10 -15.91
C HIS A 67 -3.22 -6.80 -15.09
N THR A 68 -2.03 -6.21 -14.91
CA THR A 68 -1.82 -4.96 -14.17
C THR A 68 -1.45 -3.82 -15.09
N GLY A 69 -1.92 -2.62 -14.81
CA GLY A 69 -1.59 -1.40 -15.54
C GLY A 69 -1.46 -0.21 -14.60
N THR A 70 -0.67 0.77 -14.97
CA THR A 70 -0.55 2.03 -14.22
C THR A 70 -0.71 3.19 -15.20
N LEU A 71 -1.57 4.14 -14.83
CA LEU A 71 -1.70 5.44 -15.49
C LEU A 71 -1.13 6.51 -14.56
N SER A 72 -0.09 7.18 -14.99
CA SER A 72 0.49 8.33 -14.27
C SER A 72 -0.05 9.62 -14.86
N VAL A 73 -0.54 10.49 -14.00
CA VAL A 73 -1.20 11.74 -14.37
C VAL A 73 -0.48 12.92 -13.74
N ARG A 74 -0.22 13.96 -14.54
CA ARG A 74 0.33 15.23 -14.07
C ARG A 74 -0.67 16.36 -14.31
N MET A 75 -0.92 17.13 -13.27
CA MET A 75 -1.79 18.30 -13.31
C MET A 75 -1.11 19.51 -13.96
N LYS A 76 -1.88 20.48 -14.45
CA LYS A 76 -1.36 21.77 -14.91
C LYS A 76 -0.72 22.54 -13.76
N SER A 77 0.34 23.27 -14.05
CA SER A 77 1.08 24.05 -13.05
C SER A 77 0.17 25.06 -12.34
N GLY A 78 0.33 25.18 -11.01
CA GLY A 78 -0.44 26.10 -10.19
C GLY A 78 -1.79 25.55 -9.71
N MET A 79 -2.14 24.31 -10.03
CA MET A 79 -3.31 23.63 -9.48
C MET A 79 -3.05 23.18 -8.04
N GLY A 80 -3.98 23.52 -7.14
CA GLY A 80 -3.91 23.11 -5.74
C GLY A 80 -4.54 21.74 -5.49
N ARG A 81 -4.42 21.27 -4.23
CA ARG A 81 -4.96 19.98 -3.76
C ARG A 81 -6.44 19.77 -4.10
N GLY A 82 -7.25 20.83 -4.04
CA GLY A 82 -8.68 20.75 -4.38
C GLY A 82 -8.93 20.36 -5.83
N SER A 83 -8.15 20.89 -6.77
CA SER A 83 -8.26 20.54 -8.19
C SER A 83 -7.77 19.11 -8.48
N GLU A 84 -6.72 18.66 -7.76
CA GLU A 84 -6.23 17.29 -7.85
C GLU A 84 -7.28 16.29 -7.33
N ASN A 85 -7.88 16.55 -6.16
CA ASN A 85 -8.95 15.71 -5.63
C ASN A 85 -10.15 15.67 -6.58
N ALA A 86 -10.57 16.81 -7.13
CA ALA A 86 -11.68 16.87 -8.08
C ALA A 86 -11.40 16.07 -9.35
N ALA A 87 -10.15 16.09 -9.85
CA ALA A 87 -9.75 15.27 -11.00
C ALA A 87 -9.79 13.77 -10.66
N MET A 88 -9.28 13.38 -9.48
CA MET A 88 -9.34 11.99 -9.02
C MET A 88 -10.79 11.51 -8.85
N ASP A 89 -11.68 12.34 -8.30
CA ASP A 89 -13.08 11.98 -8.09
C ASP A 89 -13.82 11.87 -9.42
N ALA A 90 -13.56 12.77 -10.37
CA ALA A 90 -14.12 12.68 -11.72
C ALA A 90 -13.66 11.40 -12.43
N MET A 91 -12.35 11.09 -12.38
CA MET A 91 -11.84 9.84 -12.94
C MET A 91 -12.44 8.61 -12.24
N ARG A 92 -12.58 8.64 -10.91
CA ARG A 92 -13.18 7.52 -10.15
C ARG A 92 -14.62 7.23 -10.60
N GLY A 93 -15.41 8.30 -10.83
CA GLY A 93 -16.79 8.16 -11.32
C GLY A 93 -16.86 7.42 -12.67
N GLU A 94 -16.00 7.76 -13.61
CA GLU A 94 -15.99 7.15 -14.94
C GLU A 94 -15.34 5.75 -14.92
N LEU A 95 -14.23 5.57 -14.21
CA LEU A 95 -13.56 4.28 -14.12
C LEU A 95 -14.40 3.21 -13.41
N SER A 96 -15.25 3.61 -12.48
CA SER A 96 -16.17 2.69 -11.79
C SER A 96 -17.20 2.04 -12.74
N GLN A 97 -17.41 2.61 -13.91
CA GLN A 97 -18.30 2.07 -14.93
C GLN A 97 -17.63 1.01 -15.82
N LEU A 98 -16.30 0.87 -15.74
CA LEU A 98 -15.57 -0.14 -16.52
C LEU A 98 -15.73 -1.52 -15.89
N PRO A 99 -16.35 -2.49 -16.59
CA PRO A 99 -16.60 -3.80 -16.02
C PRO A 99 -15.30 -4.60 -15.87
N GLY A 100 -15.14 -5.24 -14.69
CA GLY A 100 -14.01 -6.14 -14.43
C GLY A 100 -12.67 -5.45 -14.18
N VAL A 101 -12.63 -4.13 -14.08
CA VAL A 101 -11.43 -3.36 -13.75
C VAL A 101 -11.53 -2.88 -12.30
N GLN A 102 -10.54 -3.27 -11.52
CA GLN A 102 -10.30 -2.68 -10.20
C GLN A 102 -9.27 -1.56 -10.36
N PHE A 103 -9.40 -0.50 -9.60
CA PHE A 103 -8.47 0.63 -9.66
C PHE A 103 -8.21 1.19 -8.26
N GLU A 104 -7.03 1.79 -8.12
CA GLU A 104 -6.61 2.49 -6.91
C GLU A 104 -5.91 3.78 -7.31
N PHE A 105 -6.22 4.86 -6.60
CA PHE A 105 -5.51 6.12 -6.74
C PHE A 105 -4.39 6.20 -5.70
N SER A 106 -3.20 6.51 -6.16
CA SER A 106 -2.03 6.70 -5.31
C SER A 106 -1.32 8.01 -5.66
N ARG A 107 -0.67 8.62 -4.67
CA ARG A 107 0.19 9.78 -4.88
C ARG A 107 1.64 9.37 -4.79
N PRO A 108 2.50 9.86 -5.69
CA PRO A 108 3.94 9.67 -5.51
C PRO A 108 4.35 10.23 -4.15
N ALA A 109 4.92 9.40 -3.31
CA ALA A 109 5.39 9.81 -1.99
C ALA A 109 6.92 9.94 -2.03
N LEU A 110 7.45 11.06 -1.52
CA LEU A 110 8.89 11.25 -1.33
C LEU A 110 9.49 10.24 -0.33
N LEU A 111 8.63 9.73 0.55
CA LEU A 111 8.94 8.69 1.52
C LEU A 111 7.89 7.60 1.32
N SER A 112 8.32 6.37 1.07
CA SER A 112 7.44 5.20 0.91
C SER A 112 6.84 4.82 2.26
N PHE A 113 5.73 5.45 2.62
CA PHE A 113 4.92 4.99 3.73
C PHE A 113 3.90 3.97 3.23
N SER A 114 3.60 3.02 4.06
CA SER A 114 2.49 2.09 3.85
C SER A 114 1.19 2.85 3.58
N SER A 115 0.22 2.21 2.94
CA SER A 115 -1.13 2.77 2.76
C SER A 115 -1.64 3.37 4.07
N PRO A 116 -2.39 4.48 4.03
CA PRO A 116 -2.81 5.21 5.24
C PRO A 116 -3.47 4.30 6.28
N LEU A 117 -4.37 3.44 5.84
CA LEU A 117 -5.06 2.46 6.67
C LEU A 117 -4.72 1.04 6.20
N GLN A 118 -4.26 0.21 7.13
CA GLN A 118 -4.06 -1.22 6.92
C GLN A 118 -4.79 -2.00 8.01
N ILE A 119 -5.35 -3.14 7.62
CA ILE A 119 -5.89 -4.14 8.54
C ILE A 119 -5.14 -5.42 8.28
N GLU A 120 -4.51 -5.96 9.31
CA GLU A 120 -3.80 -7.23 9.26
C GLU A 120 -4.66 -8.30 9.92
N ILE A 121 -4.95 -9.35 9.16
CA ILE A 121 -5.70 -10.52 9.63
C ILE A 121 -4.74 -11.69 9.64
N ALA A 122 -4.35 -12.16 10.81
CA ALA A 122 -3.39 -13.25 11.00
C ALA A 122 -4.07 -14.57 11.34
N GLY A 123 -3.54 -15.68 10.80
CA GLY A 123 -4.05 -17.02 11.09
C GLY A 123 -3.33 -18.11 10.29
N TYR A 124 -3.49 -19.35 10.68
CA TYR A 124 -2.82 -20.49 10.04
C TYR A 124 -3.60 -21.07 8.86
N ASP A 125 -4.93 -20.98 8.89
CA ASP A 125 -5.83 -21.52 7.86
C ASP A 125 -6.09 -20.46 6.79
N LEU A 126 -5.71 -20.77 5.54
CA LEU A 126 -5.87 -19.85 4.41
C LEU A 126 -7.34 -19.63 4.02
N ASP A 127 -8.18 -20.65 4.16
CA ASP A 127 -9.60 -20.54 3.85
C ASP A 127 -10.31 -19.68 4.89
N ALA A 128 -9.99 -19.86 6.17
CA ALA A 128 -10.49 -19.01 7.25
C ALA A 128 -10.05 -17.55 7.07
N LEU A 129 -8.75 -17.33 6.72
CA LEU A 129 -8.24 -15.98 6.40
C LEU A 129 -8.99 -15.35 5.22
N ALA A 130 -9.21 -16.11 4.15
CA ALA A 130 -9.92 -15.60 2.96
C ALA A 130 -11.37 -15.22 3.28
N ASN A 131 -12.08 -16.05 4.06
CA ASN A 131 -13.46 -15.80 4.46
C ASN A 131 -13.58 -14.57 5.34
N VAL A 132 -12.73 -14.43 6.37
CA VAL A 132 -12.73 -13.27 7.27
C VAL A 132 -12.34 -12.01 6.49
N THR A 133 -11.32 -12.08 5.64
CA THR A 133 -10.91 -10.95 4.80
C THR A 133 -12.06 -10.47 3.92
N THR A 134 -12.76 -11.39 3.28
CA THR A 134 -13.92 -11.05 2.43
C THR A 134 -15.03 -10.38 3.24
N ALA A 135 -15.34 -10.89 4.42
CA ALA A 135 -16.36 -10.31 5.31
C ALA A 135 -15.97 -8.90 5.79
N VAL A 136 -14.68 -8.69 6.13
CA VAL A 136 -14.19 -7.36 6.53
C VAL A 136 -14.23 -6.39 5.35
N VAL A 137 -13.77 -6.78 4.16
CA VAL A 137 -13.83 -5.95 2.94
C VAL A 137 -15.27 -5.56 2.63
N GLN A 138 -16.22 -6.51 2.71
CA GLN A 138 -17.63 -6.23 2.49
C GLN A 138 -18.17 -5.21 3.50
N SER A 139 -17.88 -5.40 4.79
CA SER A 139 -18.31 -4.46 5.83
C SER A 139 -17.66 -3.08 5.71
N MET A 140 -16.41 -3.00 5.23
CA MET A 140 -15.75 -1.73 4.95
C MET A 140 -16.37 -1.02 3.74
N SER A 141 -16.78 -1.76 2.71
CA SER A 141 -17.39 -1.20 1.50
C SER A 141 -18.79 -0.61 1.72
N GLU A 142 -19.43 -0.92 2.85
CA GLU A 142 -20.68 -0.29 3.26
C GLU A 142 -20.49 1.14 3.80
N SER A 143 -19.24 1.54 4.09
CA SER A 143 -18.92 2.87 4.60
C SER A 143 -18.33 3.74 3.51
N ASP A 144 -18.91 4.91 3.30
CA ASP A 144 -18.41 5.91 2.35
C ASP A 144 -17.06 6.52 2.76
N ARG A 145 -16.55 6.21 3.97
CA ARG A 145 -15.25 6.68 4.43
C ARG A 145 -14.07 5.99 3.76
N PHE A 146 -14.25 4.72 3.39
CA PHE A 146 -13.20 3.92 2.79
C PHE A 146 -13.35 3.90 1.28
N ALA A 147 -12.26 4.21 0.58
CA ALA A 147 -12.17 4.13 -0.87
C ALA A 147 -11.02 3.21 -1.27
N ASP A 148 -11.10 2.70 -2.50
CA ASP A 148 -10.02 1.91 -3.12
C ASP A 148 -9.56 0.75 -2.21
N ILE A 149 -10.53 0.02 -1.61
CA ILE A 149 -10.26 -1.10 -0.70
C ILE A 149 -9.60 -2.23 -1.47
N ARG A 150 -8.44 -2.69 -1.01
CA ARG A 150 -7.67 -3.80 -1.59
C ARG A 150 -7.33 -4.84 -0.54
N THR A 151 -7.09 -6.06 -1.00
CA THR A 151 -6.66 -7.17 -0.14
C THR A 151 -5.54 -7.95 -0.81
N THR A 152 -4.66 -8.53 0.00
CA THR A 152 -3.63 -9.46 -0.47
C THR A 152 -4.17 -10.86 -0.71
N VAL A 153 -5.41 -11.16 -0.28
CA VAL A 153 -6.08 -12.43 -0.57
C VAL A 153 -6.72 -12.31 -1.94
N GLU A 154 -5.93 -12.58 -2.96
CA GLU A 154 -6.40 -12.68 -4.34
C GLU A 154 -6.19 -14.08 -4.86
N ARG A 155 -7.07 -14.49 -5.78
CA ARG A 155 -6.84 -15.72 -6.54
C ARG A 155 -5.63 -15.49 -7.43
N GLY A 156 -4.69 -16.44 -7.43
CA GLY A 156 -3.56 -16.40 -8.34
C GLY A 156 -4.00 -16.61 -9.80
N ASN A 157 -3.03 -16.49 -10.67
CA ASN A 157 -3.26 -16.80 -12.07
C ASN A 157 -3.76 -18.26 -12.20
N PRO A 158 -4.69 -18.53 -13.11
CA PRO A 158 -5.10 -19.91 -13.38
C PRO A 158 -3.89 -20.71 -13.85
N GLU A 159 -3.66 -21.85 -13.22
CA GLU A 159 -2.55 -22.76 -13.51
C GLU A 159 -3.11 -24.07 -14.07
N ILE A 160 -2.44 -24.61 -15.09
CA ILE A 160 -2.74 -25.96 -15.59
C ILE A 160 -1.97 -26.95 -14.73
N GLN A 161 -2.70 -27.70 -13.92
CA GLN A 161 -2.17 -28.76 -13.09
C GLN A 161 -2.24 -30.10 -13.84
N ILE A 162 -1.11 -30.76 -13.98
CA ILE A 162 -0.98 -32.06 -14.65
C ILE A 162 -0.58 -33.09 -13.58
N VAL A 163 -1.49 -34.01 -13.26
CA VAL A 163 -1.28 -35.08 -12.31
C VAL A 163 -1.14 -36.39 -13.06
N PHE A 164 0.05 -36.92 -13.12
CA PHE A 164 0.35 -38.17 -13.85
C PHE A 164 -0.19 -39.40 -13.12
N ASP A 165 -0.81 -40.30 -13.87
CA ASP A 165 -1.22 -41.61 -13.40
C ASP A 165 -0.09 -42.63 -13.69
N GLN A 166 0.67 -42.95 -12.67
CA GLN A 166 1.83 -43.87 -12.77
C GLN A 166 1.43 -45.26 -13.24
N GLU A 167 0.27 -45.76 -12.81
CA GLU A 167 -0.19 -47.09 -13.16
C GLU A 167 -0.57 -47.18 -14.65
N ARG A 168 -1.30 -46.18 -15.15
CA ARG A 168 -1.65 -46.08 -16.57
C ARG A 168 -0.42 -45.91 -17.46
N ALA A 169 0.51 -45.05 -17.05
CA ALA A 169 1.77 -44.86 -17.78
C ALA A 169 2.58 -46.16 -17.86
N ALA A 170 2.73 -46.90 -16.76
CA ALA A 170 3.45 -48.15 -16.69
C ALA A 170 2.81 -49.25 -17.57
N LYS A 171 1.47 -49.37 -17.58
CA LYS A 171 0.74 -50.30 -18.46
C LYS A 171 0.97 -50.03 -19.96
N LEU A 172 1.27 -48.77 -20.32
CA LEU A 172 1.59 -48.35 -21.67
C LEU A 172 3.10 -48.38 -21.98
N GLY A 173 3.92 -48.86 -21.02
CA GLY A 173 5.37 -48.92 -21.15
C GLY A 173 6.08 -47.56 -21.12
N LEU A 174 5.42 -46.54 -20.55
CA LEU A 174 5.92 -45.15 -20.52
C LEU A 174 6.43 -44.83 -19.10
N ALA A 175 7.58 -44.19 -19.03
CA ALA A 175 8.07 -43.62 -17.76
C ALA A 175 7.51 -42.21 -17.55
N VAL A 176 7.00 -41.95 -16.36
CA VAL A 176 6.41 -40.62 -16.02
C VAL A 176 7.40 -39.49 -16.24
N ARG A 177 8.69 -39.75 -15.98
CA ARG A 177 9.75 -38.75 -16.21
C ARG A 177 9.82 -38.32 -17.68
N ASP A 178 9.82 -39.30 -18.60
CA ASP A 178 9.94 -39.01 -20.03
C ASP A 178 8.71 -38.24 -20.54
N ILE A 179 7.53 -38.58 -19.99
CA ILE A 179 6.28 -37.85 -20.27
C ILE A 179 6.42 -36.42 -19.79
N ALA A 180 6.87 -36.20 -18.55
CA ALA A 180 7.03 -34.88 -17.95
C ALA A 180 8.04 -34.01 -18.75
N ASP A 181 9.21 -34.59 -19.06
CA ASP A 181 10.25 -33.91 -19.85
C ASP A 181 9.70 -33.49 -21.23
N ARG A 182 8.92 -34.36 -21.88
CA ARG A 182 8.28 -34.04 -23.16
C ARG A 182 7.23 -32.93 -23.06
N VAL A 183 6.39 -32.95 -22.02
CA VAL A 183 5.41 -31.89 -21.78
C VAL A 183 6.12 -30.56 -21.56
N VAL A 184 7.16 -30.53 -20.73
CA VAL A 184 7.97 -29.34 -20.48
C VAL A 184 8.61 -28.80 -21.76
N ALA A 185 9.22 -29.68 -22.58
CA ALA A 185 9.84 -29.30 -23.85
C ALA A 185 8.82 -28.69 -24.84
N ASN A 186 7.61 -29.23 -24.88
CA ASN A 186 6.57 -28.71 -25.79
C ASN A 186 5.99 -27.37 -25.30
N VAL A 187 5.76 -27.21 -23.98
CA VAL A 187 5.10 -26.00 -23.41
C VAL A 187 6.10 -24.87 -23.14
N ARG A 188 7.20 -25.17 -22.46
CA ARG A 188 8.24 -24.16 -22.15
C ARG A 188 9.23 -23.95 -23.28
N GLY A 189 9.37 -24.94 -24.14
CA GLY A 189 10.40 -25.00 -25.15
C GLY A 189 11.72 -25.55 -24.62
N GLU A 190 12.59 -25.93 -25.53
CA GLU A 190 13.93 -26.41 -25.28
C GLU A 190 14.97 -25.45 -25.84
N LEU A 191 16.02 -25.18 -25.08
CA LEU A 191 17.14 -24.38 -25.55
C LEU A 191 17.98 -25.25 -26.52
N ALA A 192 17.67 -25.16 -27.82
CA ALA A 192 18.30 -25.99 -28.84
C ALA A 192 19.78 -25.61 -29.05
N THR A 193 20.11 -24.33 -29.03
CA THR A 193 21.49 -23.85 -29.19
C THR A 193 21.61 -22.38 -28.75
N ARG A 194 22.86 -21.90 -28.71
CA ARG A 194 23.16 -20.49 -28.49
C ARG A 194 23.88 -19.92 -29.71
N TYR A 195 23.28 -18.93 -30.32
CA TYR A 195 23.88 -18.22 -31.43
C TYR A 195 24.75 -17.06 -30.90
N THR A 196 26.02 -17.06 -31.28
CA THR A 196 26.95 -16.00 -30.91
C THR A 196 26.94 -14.91 -31.97
N LEU A 197 26.38 -13.74 -31.62
CA LEU A 197 26.40 -12.55 -32.46
C LEU A 197 27.36 -11.51 -31.86
N ARG A 198 28.54 -11.37 -32.43
CA ARG A 198 29.62 -10.51 -31.95
C ARG A 198 30.02 -10.87 -30.51
N ASP A 199 29.64 -10.01 -29.53
CA ASP A 199 29.90 -10.13 -28.09
C ASP A 199 28.76 -10.72 -27.28
N ARG A 200 27.62 -11.00 -27.94
CA ARG A 200 26.40 -11.49 -27.29
C ARG A 200 26.07 -12.91 -27.68
N LYS A 201 25.67 -13.69 -26.69
CA LYS A 201 25.06 -15.01 -26.90
C LYS A 201 23.56 -14.88 -26.85
N ILE A 202 22.90 -15.31 -27.92
CA ILE A 202 21.44 -15.29 -28.06
C ILE A 202 20.96 -16.72 -27.96
N ASP A 203 20.08 -17.00 -27.02
CA ASP A 203 19.47 -18.30 -26.82
C ASP A 203 18.46 -18.58 -27.95
N VAL A 204 18.55 -19.74 -28.58
CA VAL A 204 17.58 -20.23 -29.56
C VAL A 204 16.65 -21.21 -28.87
N LEU A 205 15.47 -20.72 -28.50
CA LEU A 205 14.43 -21.51 -27.85
C LEU A 205 13.50 -22.10 -28.92
N VAL A 206 13.35 -23.44 -28.92
CA VAL A 206 12.41 -24.15 -29.79
C VAL A 206 11.25 -24.67 -28.95
N ARG A 207 10.03 -24.33 -29.31
CA ARG A 207 8.81 -24.82 -28.69
C ARG A 207 7.74 -25.12 -29.76
N SER A 208 6.86 -26.09 -29.51
CA SER A 208 5.83 -26.47 -30.46
C SER A 208 4.55 -25.68 -30.32
N VAL A 209 4.26 -25.15 -29.15
CA VAL A 209 3.00 -24.46 -28.84
C VAL A 209 3.31 -23.13 -28.18
N ASP A 210 2.60 -22.06 -28.50
CA ASP A 210 2.66 -20.83 -27.73
C ASP A 210 1.79 -20.99 -26.46
N PRO A 211 2.39 -21.01 -25.25
CA PRO A 211 1.63 -21.22 -24.00
C PRO A 211 0.63 -20.09 -23.74
N ARG A 212 0.75 -18.93 -24.41
CA ARG A 212 -0.17 -17.81 -24.28
C ARG A 212 -1.48 -17.98 -25.07
N GLU A 213 -1.43 -18.82 -26.12
CA GLU A 213 -2.57 -19.06 -27.02
C GLU A 213 -3.12 -20.48 -26.89
N SER A 214 -2.44 -21.34 -26.11
CA SER A 214 -2.81 -22.75 -25.99
C SER A 214 -4.05 -22.96 -25.14
N SER A 215 -5.00 -23.70 -25.68
CA SER A 215 -6.14 -24.17 -24.91
C SER A 215 -5.77 -25.39 -24.05
N ILE A 216 -6.52 -25.64 -22.96
CA ILE A 216 -6.35 -26.84 -22.14
C ILE A 216 -6.56 -28.14 -22.96
N GLU A 217 -7.44 -28.10 -23.96
CA GLU A 217 -7.72 -29.18 -24.86
C GLU A 217 -6.53 -29.54 -25.77
N GLU A 218 -5.77 -28.54 -26.20
CA GLU A 218 -4.53 -28.76 -26.95
C GLU A 218 -3.47 -29.45 -26.10
N ILE A 219 -3.32 -29.01 -24.84
CA ILE A 219 -2.40 -29.64 -23.91
C ILE A 219 -2.82 -31.09 -23.61
N ARG A 220 -4.11 -31.36 -23.42
CA ARG A 220 -4.63 -32.72 -23.23
C ARG A 220 -4.32 -33.66 -24.39
N ARG A 221 -4.39 -33.14 -25.64
CA ARG A 221 -4.14 -33.89 -26.87
C ARG A 221 -2.67 -34.01 -27.24
N LEU A 222 -1.78 -33.44 -26.45
CA LEU A 222 -0.34 -33.49 -26.72
C LEU A 222 0.13 -34.93 -26.74
N ILE A 223 0.85 -35.35 -27.79
CA ILE A 223 1.38 -36.70 -27.94
C ILE A 223 2.66 -36.81 -27.09
N VAL A 224 2.66 -37.71 -26.15
CA VAL A 224 3.78 -37.90 -25.18
C VAL A 224 4.84 -38.88 -25.65
N ASN A 225 4.55 -39.72 -26.70
CA ASN A 225 5.45 -40.70 -27.28
C ASN A 225 5.45 -40.69 -28.79
N PRO A 226 5.83 -39.59 -29.47
CA PRO A 226 5.73 -39.45 -30.91
C PRO A 226 6.57 -40.47 -31.70
N ASP A 227 7.61 -41.00 -31.09
CA ASP A 227 8.53 -41.97 -31.71
C ASP A 227 8.02 -43.42 -31.66
N SER A 228 6.80 -43.64 -31.14
CA SER A 228 6.18 -44.96 -31.02
C SER A 228 5.16 -45.22 -32.13
N ASP A 229 5.03 -46.45 -32.60
CA ASP A 229 4.00 -46.87 -33.55
C ASP A 229 2.57 -46.67 -33.01
N ARG A 230 2.41 -46.49 -31.74
CA ARG A 230 1.14 -46.22 -31.06
C ARG A 230 1.23 -44.90 -30.30
N PRO A 231 0.83 -43.77 -30.91
CA PRO A 231 0.85 -42.48 -30.25
C PRO A 231 -0.14 -42.48 -29.08
N VAL A 232 0.33 -41.96 -27.92
CA VAL A 232 -0.45 -41.82 -26.69
C VAL A 232 -0.58 -40.35 -26.39
N THR A 233 -1.79 -39.90 -26.09
CA THR A 233 -2.08 -38.51 -25.69
C THR A 233 -1.88 -38.32 -24.20
N LEU A 234 -1.63 -37.07 -23.75
CA LEU A 234 -1.40 -36.75 -22.35
C LEU A 234 -2.60 -37.10 -21.45
N ASP A 235 -3.82 -36.92 -21.93
CA ASP A 235 -5.04 -37.26 -21.19
C ASP A 235 -5.21 -38.74 -20.91
N ALA A 236 -4.58 -39.62 -21.70
CA ALA A 236 -4.57 -41.05 -21.44
C ALA A 236 -3.73 -41.45 -20.21
N VAL A 237 -2.73 -40.67 -19.84
CA VAL A 237 -1.75 -40.96 -18.78
C VAL A 237 -1.70 -39.92 -17.66
N ALA A 238 -2.47 -38.83 -17.76
CA ALA A 238 -2.52 -37.77 -16.76
C ALA A 238 -3.92 -37.19 -16.64
N ASN A 239 -4.22 -36.64 -15.48
CA ASN A 239 -5.38 -35.77 -15.27
C ASN A 239 -4.94 -34.31 -15.41
N VAL A 240 -5.53 -33.59 -16.37
CA VAL A 240 -5.22 -32.20 -16.66
C VAL A 240 -6.41 -31.35 -16.21
N SER A 241 -6.18 -30.50 -15.21
CA SER A 241 -7.19 -29.61 -14.63
C SER A 241 -6.68 -28.19 -14.50
N ILE A 242 -7.60 -27.24 -14.44
CA ILE A 242 -7.28 -25.86 -14.10
C ILE A 242 -7.37 -25.75 -12.57
N SER A 243 -6.33 -25.25 -11.96
CA SER A 243 -6.27 -24.92 -10.53
C SER A 243 -5.99 -23.42 -10.36
N ALA A 244 -6.53 -22.83 -9.32
CA ALA A 244 -6.18 -21.46 -8.95
C ALA A 244 -5.73 -21.54 -7.48
N GLY A 245 -4.44 -21.38 -7.26
CA GLY A 245 -3.88 -21.21 -5.92
C GLY A 245 -3.97 -19.76 -5.45
N PRO A 246 -3.55 -19.43 -4.22
CA PRO A 246 -3.39 -18.03 -3.80
C PRO A 246 -2.26 -17.39 -4.60
N ALA A 247 -2.45 -16.12 -4.99
CA ALA A 247 -1.42 -15.37 -5.72
C ALA A 247 -0.16 -15.19 -4.87
N GLU A 248 -0.35 -14.91 -3.58
CA GLU A 248 0.71 -14.68 -2.60
C GLU A 248 0.29 -15.19 -1.22
N ILE A 249 1.25 -15.66 -0.44
CA ILE A 249 1.07 -15.96 0.99
C ILE A 249 2.03 -15.09 1.77
N ARG A 250 1.53 -13.99 2.33
CA ARG A 250 2.31 -13.09 3.18
C ARG A 250 2.48 -13.65 4.58
N ARG A 251 3.61 -13.29 5.17
CA ARG A 251 3.89 -13.57 6.59
C ARG A 251 4.43 -12.32 7.26
N ILE A 252 3.85 -12.01 8.42
CA ILE A 252 4.35 -10.99 9.34
C ILE A 252 4.64 -11.70 10.65
N ALA A 253 5.83 -11.50 11.23
CA ALA A 253 6.27 -12.19 12.44
C ALA A 253 6.15 -13.75 12.34
N GLN A 254 6.35 -14.32 11.14
CA GLN A 254 6.24 -15.74 10.79
C GLN A 254 4.81 -16.32 10.74
N GLU A 255 3.79 -15.56 11.11
CA GLU A 255 2.39 -15.93 10.93
C GLU A 255 1.90 -15.56 9.53
N ARG A 256 0.97 -16.35 8.97
CA ARG A 256 0.32 -16.02 7.71
C ARG A 256 -0.63 -14.86 7.93
N VAL A 257 -0.57 -13.86 7.05
CA VAL A 257 -1.35 -12.65 7.20
C VAL A 257 -2.02 -12.29 5.87
N SER A 258 -3.29 -11.95 5.96
CA SER A 258 -4.00 -11.19 4.94
C SER A 258 -3.94 -9.71 5.31
N VAL A 259 -3.57 -8.86 4.38
CA VAL A 259 -3.54 -7.41 4.57
C VAL A 259 -4.63 -6.78 3.72
N ILE A 260 -5.48 -5.99 4.35
CA ILE A 260 -6.46 -5.12 3.67
C ILE A 260 -5.91 -3.71 3.74
N THR A 261 -5.86 -3.02 2.62
CA THR A 261 -5.49 -1.60 2.52
C THR A 261 -6.68 -0.79 2.02
N ALA A 262 -6.81 0.44 2.49
CA ALA A 262 -7.84 1.34 2.03
C ALA A 262 -7.35 2.79 2.03
N ASN A 263 -7.85 3.56 1.06
CA ASN A 263 -7.74 5.00 1.06
C ASN A 263 -8.87 5.62 1.88
N ILE A 264 -8.63 6.81 2.43
CA ILE A 264 -9.61 7.55 3.23
C ILE A 264 -10.25 8.60 2.32
N ALA A 265 -11.55 8.43 2.04
CA ALA A 265 -12.32 9.34 1.19
C ALA A 265 -12.60 10.68 1.90
N TYR A 266 -12.93 10.64 3.20
CA TYR A 266 -13.16 11.84 4.01
C TYR A 266 -12.80 11.62 5.47
N GLY A 267 -12.51 12.73 6.15
CA GLY A 267 -12.11 12.71 7.56
C GLY A 267 -10.61 12.52 7.74
N ASP A 268 -10.21 12.14 8.94
CA ASP A 268 -8.81 11.92 9.31
C ASP A 268 -8.50 10.44 9.56
N LEU A 269 -7.22 10.10 9.59
CA LEU A 269 -6.74 8.74 9.82
C LEU A 269 -7.21 8.17 11.18
N GLY A 270 -7.27 9.00 12.22
CA GLY A 270 -7.71 8.56 13.55
C GLY A 270 -9.18 8.12 13.55
N ALA A 271 -10.05 8.90 12.90
CA ALA A 271 -11.47 8.55 12.76
C ALA A 271 -11.64 7.30 11.87
N ALA A 272 -10.87 7.19 10.78
CA ALA A 272 -10.89 6.01 9.92
C ALA A 272 -10.44 4.75 10.65
N SER A 273 -9.37 4.84 11.45
CA SER A 273 -8.88 3.71 12.27
C SER A 273 -9.90 3.29 13.34
N ALA A 274 -10.57 4.23 13.99
CA ALA A 274 -11.61 3.94 14.96
C ALA A 274 -12.81 3.24 14.30
N GLU A 275 -13.22 3.67 13.12
CA GLU A 275 -14.28 3.04 12.35
C GLU A 275 -13.88 1.64 11.87
N ALA A 276 -12.65 1.46 11.36
CA ALA A 276 -12.12 0.15 11.00
C ALA A 276 -12.12 -0.80 12.21
N GLY A 277 -11.72 -0.32 13.40
CA GLY A 277 -11.82 -1.08 14.64
C GLY A 277 -13.27 -1.49 14.97
N SER A 278 -14.25 -0.63 14.72
CA SER A 278 -15.66 -0.94 14.90
C SER A 278 -16.19 -1.96 13.89
N VAL A 279 -15.67 -1.96 12.66
CA VAL A 279 -15.95 -2.98 11.65
C VAL A 279 -15.41 -4.33 12.11
N LEU A 280 -14.16 -4.39 12.55
CA LEU A 280 -13.55 -5.62 13.06
C LEU A 280 -14.31 -6.21 14.25
N ALA A 281 -14.81 -5.37 15.15
CA ALA A 281 -15.61 -5.81 16.31
C ALA A 281 -16.95 -6.47 15.92
N ARG A 282 -17.48 -6.19 14.72
CA ARG A 282 -18.74 -6.75 14.21
C ARG A 282 -18.56 -8.04 13.42
N VAL A 283 -17.38 -8.25 12.84
CA VAL A 283 -17.09 -9.45 12.04
C VAL A 283 -16.73 -10.61 12.99
N PRO A 284 -17.41 -11.77 12.90
CA PRO A 284 -17.08 -12.92 13.73
C PRO A 284 -15.69 -13.46 13.34
N MET A 285 -14.82 -13.58 14.34
CA MET A 285 -13.47 -14.14 14.16
C MET A 285 -13.51 -15.63 14.58
N PRO A 286 -13.16 -16.56 13.66
CA PRO A 286 -13.00 -17.96 14.02
C PRO A 286 -11.77 -18.18 14.91
N ASP A 287 -11.75 -19.31 15.64
CA ASP A 287 -10.63 -19.66 16.49
C ASP A 287 -9.29 -19.68 15.71
N GLY A 288 -8.28 -19.05 16.27
CA GLY A 288 -6.94 -18.96 15.65
C GLY A 288 -6.80 -17.88 14.57
N VAL A 289 -7.80 -17.04 14.37
CA VAL A 289 -7.70 -15.83 13.52
C VAL A 289 -7.75 -14.58 14.40
N THR A 290 -6.82 -13.68 14.19
CA THR A 290 -6.75 -12.37 14.85
C THR A 290 -6.72 -11.26 13.82
N ALA A 291 -7.31 -10.12 14.14
CA ALA A 291 -7.30 -8.96 13.27
C ALA A 291 -6.94 -7.70 14.05
N ILE A 292 -6.05 -6.90 13.48
CA ILE A 292 -5.61 -5.62 14.06
C ILE A 292 -5.63 -4.53 13.00
N VAL A 293 -5.89 -3.30 13.44
CA VAL A 293 -5.70 -2.11 12.61
C VAL A 293 -4.25 -1.68 12.76
N SER A 294 -3.51 -1.68 11.65
CA SER A 294 -2.08 -1.36 11.58
C SER A 294 -1.81 -0.24 10.56
N GLY A 295 -0.58 -0.14 10.09
CA GLY A 295 -0.15 0.86 9.11
C GLY A 295 0.20 2.19 9.76
N GLN A 296 -0.07 3.30 9.08
CA GLN A 296 0.28 4.63 9.60
C GLN A 296 -0.40 4.97 10.94
N SER A 297 -1.51 4.32 11.28
CA SER A 297 -2.21 4.54 12.56
C SER A 297 -1.39 4.08 13.76
N GLU A 298 -0.70 2.95 13.67
CA GLU A 298 0.19 2.43 14.71
C GLU A 298 1.45 3.29 14.83
N GLU A 299 2.09 3.60 13.72
CA GLU A 299 3.26 4.50 13.67
C GLU A 299 2.91 5.89 14.22
N MET A 300 1.73 6.39 13.90
CA MET A 300 1.22 7.66 14.43
C MET A 300 1.10 7.61 15.95
N GLN A 301 0.47 6.57 16.52
CA GLN A 301 0.30 6.42 17.97
C GLN A 301 1.65 6.37 18.67
N ALA A 302 2.60 5.58 18.17
CA ALA A 302 3.95 5.48 18.72
C ALA A 302 4.69 6.81 18.65
N SER A 303 4.57 7.53 17.53
CA SER A 303 5.16 8.85 17.33
C SER A 303 4.56 9.90 18.26
N PHE A 304 3.24 9.94 18.42
CA PHE A 304 2.58 10.85 19.36
C PHE A 304 3.01 10.61 20.80
N ASN A 305 3.09 9.35 21.24
CA ASN A 305 3.56 9.01 22.59
C ASN A 305 5.01 9.45 22.80
N SER A 306 5.87 9.21 21.81
CA SER A 306 7.28 9.65 21.86
C SER A 306 7.41 11.16 21.92
N MET A 307 6.61 11.89 21.12
CA MET A 307 6.58 13.35 21.10
C MET A 307 6.05 13.95 22.42
N GLN A 308 5.02 13.35 23.02
CA GLN A 308 4.55 13.76 24.34
C GLN A 308 5.63 13.61 25.41
N PHE A 309 6.32 12.46 25.40
CA PHE A 309 7.43 12.23 26.30
C PHE A 309 8.58 13.24 26.09
N ALA A 310 8.93 13.51 24.84
CA ALA A 310 9.96 14.50 24.48
C ALA A 310 9.56 15.91 24.95
N LEU A 311 8.30 16.31 24.79
CA LEU A 311 7.79 17.60 25.24
C LEU A 311 7.87 17.71 26.77
N LEU A 312 7.41 16.70 27.50
CA LEU A 312 7.49 16.67 28.96
C LEU A 312 8.94 16.75 29.47
N LEU A 313 9.84 15.99 28.83
CA LEU A 313 11.25 15.99 29.15
C LEU A 313 11.89 17.38 28.87
N ALA A 314 11.55 17.99 27.73
CA ALA A 314 12.03 19.33 27.37
C ALA A 314 11.58 20.37 28.39
N VAL A 315 10.30 20.38 28.77
CA VAL A 315 9.74 21.27 29.80
C VAL A 315 10.44 21.06 31.16
N PHE A 316 10.66 19.81 31.55
CA PHE A 316 11.36 19.47 32.79
C PHE A 316 12.82 19.96 32.78
N LEU A 317 13.55 19.74 31.67
CA LEU A 317 14.95 20.23 31.58
C LEU A 317 15.02 21.75 31.59
N VAL A 318 14.12 22.42 30.87
CA VAL A 318 14.03 23.90 30.90
C VAL A 318 13.72 24.40 32.31
N TYR A 319 12.81 23.72 33.03
CA TYR A 319 12.55 24.05 34.47
C TYR A 319 13.80 23.94 35.31
N LEU A 320 14.56 22.85 35.22
CA LEU A 320 15.80 22.66 35.98
C LEU A 320 16.83 23.75 35.69
N VAL A 321 17.03 24.09 34.41
CA VAL A 321 17.98 25.15 34.02
C VAL A 321 17.53 26.49 34.56
N MET A 322 16.25 26.82 34.44
CA MET A 322 15.71 28.07 34.98
C MET A 322 15.79 28.11 36.53
N ALA A 323 15.50 27.01 37.21
CA ALA A 323 15.59 26.93 38.68
C ALA A 323 17.02 27.19 39.18
N SER A 324 17.99 26.66 38.43
CA SER A 324 19.41 26.93 38.70
C SER A 324 19.78 28.40 38.42
N GLN A 325 19.28 28.99 37.34
CA GLN A 325 19.60 30.35 36.91
C GLN A 325 18.99 31.42 37.86
N PHE A 326 17.75 31.21 38.29
CA PHE A 326 17.03 32.19 39.11
C PHE A 326 17.21 31.93 40.62
N GLU A 327 17.96 30.90 41.02
CA GLU A 327 18.10 30.49 42.43
C GLU A 327 16.75 30.41 43.16
N SER A 328 15.69 30.09 42.47
CA SER A 328 14.31 30.06 42.95
C SER A 328 13.49 29.01 42.21
N LEU A 329 12.66 28.29 42.92
CA LEU A 329 11.74 27.31 42.34
C LEU A 329 10.42 27.93 41.85
N ILE A 330 10.07 29.10 42.37
CA ILE A 330 8.78 29.76 42.09
C ILE A 330 8.80 30.48 40.74
N HIS A 331 9.87 31.22 40.46
CA HIS A 331 9.98 32.00 39.20
C HIS A 331 9.89 31.10 37.97
N PRO A 332 10.61 30.00 37.85
CA PRO A 332 10.46 29.06 36.71
C PRO A 332 9.06 28.48 36.63
N PHE A 333 8.42 28.16 37.73
CA PHE A 333 7.07 27.63 37.76
C PHE A 333 6.06 28.61 37.15
N VAL A 334 6.14 29.89 37.49
CA VAL A 334 5.30 30.95 36.92
C VAL A 334 5.55 31.12 35.42
N ILE A 335 6.81 31.05 34.98
CA ILE A 335 7.18 31.11 33.57
C ILE A 335 6.57 29.94 32.80
N LEU A 336 6.60 28.73 33.34
CA LEU A 336 6.04 27.54 32.69
C LEU A 336 4.53 27.63 32.46
N PHE A 337 3.78 28.44 33.21
CA PHE A 337 2.35 28.68 32.93
C PHE A 337 2.09 29.37 31.59
N THR A 338 3.11 29.94 30.96
CA THR A 338 2.98 30.51 29.61
C THR A 338 2.85 29.41 28.54
N ILE A 339 3.37 28.20 28.77
CA ILE A 339 3.31 27.08 27.82
C ILE A 339 1.86 26.63 27.55
N PRO A 340 1.03 26.31 28.57
CA PRO A 340 -0.38 26.00 28.34
C PRO A 340 -1.14 27.09 27.59
N LEU A 341 -0.86 28.35 27.85
CA LEU A 341 -1.48 29.46 27.15
C LEU A 341 -1.07 29.53 25.68
N ALA A 342 0.21 29.29 25.38
CA ALA A 342 0.72 29.21 24.01
C ALA A 342 0.11 28.02 23.26
N LEU A 343 -0.11 26.89 23.94
CA LEU A 343 -0.73 25.71 23.36
C LEU A 343 -2.19 25.98 22.96
N VAL A 344 -2.95 26.70 23.77
CA VAL A 344 -4.30 27.15 23.43
C VAL A 344 -4.27 28.01 22.15
N GLY A 345 -3.31 28.94 22.05
CA GLY A 345 -3.12 29.77 20.85
C GLY A 345 -2.80 28.93 19.60
N ALA A 346 -1.92 27.93 19.75
CA ALA A 346 -1.57 27.00 18.65
C ALA A 346 -2.77 26.18 18.17
N VAL A 347 -3.56 25.64 19.11
CA VAL A 347 -4.77 24.85 18.78
C VAL A 347 -5.82 25.73 18.08
N LEU A 348 -6.02 26.96 18.56
CA LEU A 348 -6.93 27.91 17.89
C LEU A 348 -6.46 28.26 16.49
N ALA A 349 -5.16 28.47 16.29
CA ALA A 349 -4.61 28.76 14.97
C ALA A 349 -4.82 27.56 14.01
N LEU A 350 -4.55 26.34 14.45
CA LEU A 350 -4.82 25.11 13.67
C LEU A 350 -6.31 24.97 13.34
N TYR A 351 -7.19 25.28 14.29
CA TYR A 351 -8.64 25.23 14.06
C TYR A 351 -9.11 26.25 13.03
N VAL A 352 -8.66 27.50 13.12
CA VAL A 352 -9.03 28.58 12.17
C VAL A 352 -8.49 28.30 10.75
N THR A 353 -7.30 27.71 10.66
CA THR A 353 -6.68 27.34 9.37
C THR A 353 -7.21 26.03 8.79
N GLY A 354 -8.03 25.29 9.53
CA GLY A 354 -8.52 23.97 9.11
C GLY A 354 -7.41 22.92 8.97
N THR A 355 -6.26 23.13 9.63
CA THR A 355 -5.11 22.23 9.53
C THR A 355 -5.22 21.11 10.56
N THR A 356 -5.00 19.88 10.13
CA THR A 356 -5.02 18.71 11.02
C THR A 356 -3.79 18.67 11.95
N ILE A 357 -3.97 18.14 13.15
CA ILE A 357 -2.84 17.90 14.06
C ILE A 357 -2.02 16.73 13.49
N ASN A 358 -0.75 17.00 13.20
CA ASN A 358 0.21 16.06 12.65
C ASN A 358 1.57 16.20 13.36
N ILE A 359 2.53 15.32 13.04
CA ILE A 359 3.87 15.36 13.65
C ILE A 359 4.56 16.70 13.44
N VAL A 360 4.41 17.31 12.28
CA VAL A 360 5.03 18.63 11.97
C VAL A 360 4.45 19.71 12.88
N ALA A 361 3.13 19.70 13.11
CA ALA A 361 2.49 20.61 14.04
C ALA A 361 2.99 20.42 15.48
N LEU A 362 3.21 19.17 15.93
CA LEU A 362 3.76 18.88 17.25
C LEU A 362 5.22 19.37 17.40
N ILE A 363 6.04 19.20 16.37
CA ILE A 363 7.40 19.79 16.35
C ILE A 363 7.30 21.32 16.48
N GLY A 364 6.36 21.94 15.78
CA GLY A 364 6.08 23.37 15.88
C GLY A 364 5.67 23.79 17.30
N VAL A 365 4.87 22.98 17.99
CA VAL A 365 4.48 23.23 19.39
C VAL A 365 5.68 23.14 20.32
N ILE A 366 6.58 22.17 20.12
CA ILE A 366 7.82 22.05 20.92
C ILE A 366 8.71 23.29 20.71
N MET A 367 8.88 23.74 19.48
CA MET A 367 9.62 24.96 19.16
C MET A 367 8.97 26.20 19.77
N LEU A 368 7.63 26.31 19.68
CA LEU A 368 6.86 27.41 20.26
C LEU A 368 7.04 27.49 21.76
N ALA A 369 7.01 26.34 22.46
CA ALA A 369 7.26 26.28 23.90
C ALA A 369 8.64 26.85 24.25
N GLY A 370 9.68 26.54 23.50
CA GLY A 370 11.03 27.10 23.69
C GLY A 370 11.09 28.62 23.46
N ILE A 371 10.44 29.13 22.40
CA ILE A 371 10.41 30.56 22.08
C ILE A 371 9.67 31.35 23.17
N VAL A 372 8.50 30.86 23.61
CA VAL A 372 7.67 31.55 24.62
C VAL A 372 8.38 31.60 25.95
N VAL A 373 9.01 30.49 26.37
CA VAL A 373 9.81 30.44 27.61
C VAL A 373 10.99 31.40 27.54
N ASN A 374 11.71 31.46 26.44
CA ASN A 374 12.83 32.39 26.27
C ASN A 374 12.39 33.85 26.44
N ASN A 375 11.27 34.26 25.83
CA ASN A 375 10.74 35.60 25.96
C ASN A 375 10.28 35.89 27.39
N ALA A 376 9.69 34.91 28.08
CA ALA A 376 9.24 35.05 29.47
C ALA A 376 10.44 35.16 30.46
N ILE A 377 11.54 34.44 30.19
CA ILE A 377 12.79 34.54 30.97
C ILE A 377 13.31 35.98 30.96
N VAL A 378 13.46 36.57 29.75
CA VAL A 378 13.97 37.93 29.59
C VAL A 378 13.07 38.93 30.31
N LEU A 379 11.75 38.78 30.22
CA LEU A 379 10.80 39.69 30.90
C LEU A 379 10.90 39.59 32.44
N VAL A 380 10.94 38.36 32.97
CA VAL A 380 11.02 38.18 34.43
C VAL A 380 12.37 38.63 34.98
N ASP A 381 13.46 38.41 34.24
CA ASP A 381 14.78 38.91 34.63
C ASP A 381 14.82 40.44 34.68
N LEU A 382 14.29 41.12 33.65
CA LEU A 382 14.16 42.58 33.63
C LEU A 382 13.34 43.12 34.83
N ILE A 383 12.21 42.48 35.13
CA ILE A 383 11.38 42.86 36.30
C ILE A 383 12.19 42.71 37.61
N ASN A 384 12.95 41.65 37.78
CA ASN A 384 13.76 41.45 38.96
C ASN A 384 14.89 42.48 39.08
N GLN A 385 15.54 42.85 37.97
CA GLN A 385 16.55 43.89 37.92
C GLN A 385 15.97 45.26 38.30
N LEU A 386 14.82 45.63 37.74
CA LEU A 386 14.14 46.89 38.08
C LEU A 386 13.72 46.97 39.54
N ARG A 387 13.19 45.89 40.12
CA ARG A 387 12.84 45.76 41.52
C ARG A 387 14.08 45.88 42.47
N ALA A 388 15.19 45.32 42.05
CA ALA A 388 16.44 45.43 42.79
C ALA A 388 16.97 46.85 42.78
N ALA A 389 16.92 47.54 41.61
CA ALA A 389 17.32 48.94 41.48
C ALA A 389 16.43 49.87 42.30
N GLU A 390 15.10 49.70 42.31
CA GLU A 390 14.16 50.48 43.08
C GLU A 390 14.39 50.32 44.59
N LYS A 391 14.68 49.10 45.08
CA LYS A 391 15.06 48.88 46.50
C LYS A 391 16.36 49.54 46.90
N VAL A 392 17.30 49.71 45.97
CA VAL A 392 18.57 50.41 46.24
C VAL A 392 18.33 51.94 46.19
N ALA A 393 17.46 52.44 45.30
CA ALA A 393 17.14 53.88 45.24
C ALA A 393 16.25 54.38 46.39
N SER A 394 15.56 53.45 47.10
CA SER A 394 14.68 53.76 48.25
C SER A 394 15.38 53.64 49.62
N ARG A 395 16.64 53.29 49.61
CA ARG A 395 17.56 53.30 50.80
C ARG A 395 18.51 54.49 50.74
#